data_1742c26b6f75055c1581a6d93440da93
#
_entry.id   1742c26b6f75055c1581a6d93440da93
#
_cell.length_a   1.000
_cell.length_b   1.000
_cell.length_c   1.000
_cell.angle_alpha   90.00
_cell.angle_beta   90.00
_cell.angle_gamma   90.00
#
_symmetry.space_group_name_H-M   'P 1'
#
loop_
_entity.id
_entity.type
_entity.pdbx_description
1 polymer ?
#
loop_
_entity_poly.entity_id
_entity_poly.type
_entity_poly.pdbx_seq_one_letter_code
_entity_poly.pdbx_strand_id
1 'polypeptide(L)'
;MLAMLQCIVERESPSDNKKAVDRLGEVLAQEFERLGAKITMHPQSKYGDHLQAEFPGRKSGKPILLLGHFDTVWPRGTLASMPFRIDSKTGRAHGPGVLDMKAALVMMMYALQALKDAGAQHRPVTIFLDTDEEIGSESSRPIIEDLARGCEAVLVLEPGQGPQGLLKTSRKGVGNYRIRVHGVASHAGVDFDKGHSAVIELARQILEITKFVDLTRGITVNPGVIRGGTRSNVIAAEASVEVDVRIARMADAGTVSEKFSAVRAFDSQCRVEVTGGVNRPPMERSAGTARLFEIAQGVGRQLGLELGESSTGGGSDGNFTAALGIPTLDGLGAVGEGAHADSESIVLSQLHLRTALLAGLIQQL
;
A
#
# COMPACT_ATOMS: atom_id res chain seq x y z
N MET A 1 9.13 23.07 4.52
CA MET A 1 8.87 21.62 4.60
C MET A 1 8.64 21.12 6.02
N LEU A 2 9.56 21.30 6.97
CA LEU A 2 9.43 20.72 8.32
C LEU A 2 8.19 21.17 9.09
N ALA A 3 7.85 22.45 9.06
CA ALA A 3 6.63 22.94 9.71
C ALA A 3 5.35 22.36 9.11
N MET A 4 5.32 22.15 7.79
CA MET A 4 4.20 21.47 7.12
C MET A 4 4.16 19.98 7.47
N LEU A 5 5.31 19.32 7.53
CA LEU A 5 5.40 17.93 7.95
C LEU A 5 4.86 17.74 9.38
N GLN A 6 5.29 18.59 10.32
CA GLN A 6 4.76 18.58 11.68
C GLN A 6 3.25 18.78 11.69
N CYS A 7 2.75 19.79 10.96
CA CYS A 7 1.34 20.09 10.85
C CYS A 7 0.51 18.90 10.37
N ILE A 8 1.03 18.12 9.39
CA ILE A 8 0.34 16.95 8.83
C ILE A 8 0.46 15.74 9.76
N VAL A 9 1.65 15.50 10.35
CA VAL A 9 1.86 14.36 11.25
C VAL A 9 1.04 14.49 12.53
N GLU A 10 0.93 15.69 13.09
CA GLU A 10 0.10 15.96 14.27
C GLU A 10 -1.41 15.88 14.03
N ARG A 11 -1.83 15.63 12.78
CA ARG A 11 -3.21 15.29 12.42
C ARG A 11 -3.34 13.79 12.18
N GLU A 12 -3.77 13.08 13.22
CA GLU A 12 -3.98 11.63 13.13
C GLU A 12 -5.03 11.30 12.07
N SER A 13 -4.74 10.30 11.24
CA SER A 13 -5.59 9.88 10.12
C SER A 13 -5.71 8.36 10.02
N PRO A 14 -6.17 7.66 11.08
CA PRO A 14 -6.38 6.21 11.00
C PRO A 14 -7.44 5.85 9.97
N SER A 15 -7.17 4.82 9.16
CA SER A 15 -8.04 4.37 8.05
C SER A 15 -9.47 4.06 8.48
N ASP A 16 -9.67 3.64 9.73
CA ASP A 16 -10.97 3.31 10.31
C ASP A 16 -11.74 4.51 10.89
N ASN A 17 -11.18 5.72 10.81
CA ASN A 17 -11.78 6.93 11.38
C ASN A 17 -11.99 8.03 10.33
N LYS A 18 -13.08 7.89 9.55
CA LYS A 18 -13.44 8.85 8.49
C LYS A 18 -13.29 10.31 8.93
N LYS A 19 -13.83 10.69 10.10
CA LYS A 19 -13.80 12.10 10.56
C LYS A 19 -12.38 12.62 10.80
N ALA A 20 -11.45 11.76 11.20
CA ALA A 20 -10.06 12.16 11.41
C ALA A 20 -9.34 12.32 10.08
N VAL A 21 -9.55 11.37 9.17
CA VAL A 21 -9.00 11.40 7.81
C VAL A 21 -9.51 12.61 7.04
N ASP A 22 -10.84 12.86 7.03
CA ASP A 22 -11.45 14.00 6.33
C ASP A 22 -10.84 15.35 6.78
N ARG A 23 -10.59 15.52 8.09
CA ARG A 23 -9.94 16.76 8.60
C ARG A 23 -8.52 16.96 8.06
N LEU A 24 -7.77 15.88 7.85
CA LEU A 24 -6.48 15.99 7.19
C LEU A 24 -6.67 16.28 5.70
N GLY A 25 -7.63 15.63 5.05
CA GLY A 25 -7.98 15.86 3.65
C GLY A 25 -8.34 17.32 3.36
N GLU A 26 -9.10 17.99 4.25
CA GLU A 26 -9.41 19.43 4.15
C GLU A 26 -8.15 20.31 4.16
N VAL A 27 -7.18 19.99 5.03
CA VAL A 27 -5.90 20.73 5.08
C VAL A 27 -5.09 20.51 3.81
N LEU A 28 -5.01 19.27 3.32
CA LEU A 28 -4.30 18.93 2.08
C LEU A 28 -4.94 19.63 0.87
N ALA A 29 -6.27 19.62 0.79
CA ALA A 29 -7.03 20.29 -0.27
C ALA A 29 -6.72 21.79 -0.31
N GLN A 30 -6.77 22.48 0.84
CA GLN A 30 -6.45 23.90 0.96
C GLN A 30 -5.01 24.21 0.52
N GLU A 31 -4.04 23.38 0.90
CA GLU A 31 -2.63 23.59 0.51
C GLU A 31 -2.42 23.37 -0.99
N PHE A 32 -3.01 22.35 -1.60
CA PHE A 32 -2.92 22.15 -3.05
C PHE A 32 -3.67 23.25 -3.84
N GLU A 33 -4.82 23.71 -3.35
CA GLU A 33 -5.56 24.84 -3.95
C GLU A 33 -4.72 26.13 -3.90
N ARG A 34 -4.05 26.41 -2.79
CA ARG A 34 -3.12 27.55 -2.65
C ARG A 34 -1.96 27.49 -3.65
N LEU A 35 -1.51 26.29 -4.01
CA LEU A 35 -0.50 26.06 -5.04
C LEU A 35 -1.05 26.27 -6.46
N GLY A 36 -2.36 26.29 -6.63
CA GLY A 36 -3.05 26.53 -7.90
C GLY A 36 -3.68 25.28 -8.50
N ALA A 37 -3.91 24.25 -7.72
CA ALA A 37 -4.64 23.08 -8.16
C ALA A 37 -6.15 23.35 -8.26
N LYS A 38 -6.80 22.68 -9.19
CA LYS A 38 -8.24 22.42 -9.12
C LYS A 38 -8.47 21.19 -8.26
N ILE A 39 -9.26 21.31 -7.22
CA ILE A 39 -9.55 20.24 -6.26
C ILE A 39 -10.87 19.55 -6.60
N THR A 40 -10.87 18.22 -6.52
CA THR A 40 -12.07 17.39 -6.54
C THR A 40 -12.00 16.43 -5.35
N MET A 41 -13.01 16.49 -4.48
CA MET A 41 -13.19 15.50 -3.41
C MET A 41 -14.10 14.39 -3.94
N HIS A 42 -13.73 13.13 -3.63
CA HIS A 42 -14.51 11.94 -3.95
C HIS A 42 -15.14 11.39 -2.67
N PRO A 43 -16.40 11.77 -2.35
CA PRO A 43 -17.04 11.42 -1.09
C PRO A 43 -17.17 9.91 -0.89
N GLN A 44 -16.86 9.42 0.30
CA GLN A 44 -17.01 8.04 0.70
C GLN A 44 -17.95 7.93 1.91
N SER A 45 -18.70 6.85 2.02
CA SER A 45 -19.60 6.63 3.16
C SER A 45 -18.92 5.96 4.35
N LYS A 46 -17.96 5.09 4.09
CA LYS A 46 -17.29 4.24 5.09
C LYS A 46 -15.89 4.75 5.44
N TYR A 47 -15.14 5.17 4.43
CA TYR A 47 -13.76 5.64 4.54
C TYR A 47 -13.70 7.17 4.50
N GLY A 48 -12.50 7.76 4.65
CA GLY A 48 -12.29 9.18 4.37
C GLY A 48 -12.56 9.51 2.90
N ASP A 49 -12.89 10.78 2.62
CA ASP A 49 -13.09 11.24 1.25
C ASP A 49 -11.73 11.30 0.53
N HIS A 50 -11.62 10.73 -0.67
CA HIS A 50 -10.38 10.80 -1.44
C HIS A 50 -10.21 12.17 -2.07
N LEU A 51 -8.95 12.58 -2.27
CA LEU A 51 -8.59 13.89 -2.80
C LEU A 51 -7.92 13.75 -4.17
N GLN A 52 -8.44 14.47 -5.16
CA GLN A 52 -7.81 14.68 -6.46
C GLN A 52 -7.44 16.15 -6.61
N ALA A 53 -6.19 16.43 -6.99
CA ALA A 53 -5.70 17.78 -7.26
C ALA A 53 -5.07 17.83 -8.66
N GLU A 54 -5.59 18.71 -9.52
CA GLU A 54 -5.18 18.82 -10.92
C GLU A 54 -4.42 20.13 -11.14
N PHE A 55 -3.18 20.01 -11.62
CA PHE A 55 -2.33 21.13 -11.97
C PHE A 55 -2.19 21.24 -13.49
N PRO A 56 -2.45 22.42 -14.08
CA PRO A 56 -2.24 22.61 -15.50
C PRO A 56 -0.76 22.54 -15.85
N GLY A 57 -0.44 21.90 -16.96
CA GLY A 57 0.91 21.88 -17.53
C GLY A 57 1.08 22.90 -18.64
N ARG A 58 2.33 23.23 -18.97
CA ARG A 58 2.70 24.05 -20.13
C ARG A 58 3.14 23.21 -21.33
N LYS A 59 3.49 21.94 -21.13
CA LYS A 59 3.70 20.94 -22.20
C LYS A 59 2.40 20.25 -22.53
N SER A 60 2.14 20.04 -23.82
CA SER A 60 1.03 19.21 -24.29
C SER A 60 1.27 17.73 -23.99
N GLY A 61 0.19 16.95 -23.90
CA GLY A 61 0.24 15.51 -23.73
C GLY A 61 -0.65 15.03 -22.58
N LYS A 62 -0.63 13.71 -22.35
CA LYS A 62 -1.33 13.10 -21.24
C LYS A 62 -0.72 13.55 -19.92
N PRO A 63 -1.51 13.68 -18.83
CA PRO A 63 -1.00 14.03 -17.51
C PRO A 63 -0.08 12.94 -16.94
N ILE A 64 0.70 13.35 -15.91
CA ILE A 64 1.42 12.44 -15.01
C ILE A 64 0.56 12.29 -13.77
N LEU A 65 0.33 11.04 -13.32
CA LEU A 65 -0.35 10.78 -12.06
C LEU A 65 0.68 10.64 -10.93
N LEU A 66 0.56 11.47 -9.90
CA LEU A 66 1.21 11.25 -8.62
C LEU A 66 0.22 10.54 -7.69
N LEU A 67 0.62 9.40 -7.18
CA LEU A 67 -0.26 8.53 -6.38
C LEU A 67 0.30 8.37 -4.97
N GLY A 68 -0.57 8.48 -3.99
CA GLY A 68 -0.26 8.27 -2.60
C GLY A 68 -1.52 8.23 -1.74
N HIS A 69 -1.34 8.05 -0.44
CA HIS A 69 -2.41 7.98 0.53
C HIS A 69 -2.15 8.89 1.73
N PHE A 70 -3.19 9.19 2.50
CA PHE A 70 -3.06 9.98 3.71
C PHE A 70 -3.76 9.37 4.95
N ASP A 71 -4.30 8.17 4.80
CA ASP A 71 -4.63 7.32 5.95
C ASP A 71 -3.36 6.67 6.53
N THR A 72 -3.47 6.10 7.70
CA THR A 72 -2.38 5.41 8.39
C THR A 72 -2.91 4.22 9.19
N VAL A 73 -2.05 3.23 9.47
CA VAL A 73 -2.35 2.12 10.38
C VAL A 73 -2.47 2.55 11.85
N TRP A 74 -2.01 3.75 12.19
CA TRP A 74 -1.89 4.21 13.56
C TRP A 74 -3.26 4.56 14.16
N PRO A 75 -3.67 3.96 15.29
CA PRO A 75 -4.94 4.28 15.93
C PRO A 75 -4.93 5.72 16.47
N ARG A 76 -6.13 6.27 16.63
CA ARG A 76 -6.29 7.59 17.24
C ARG A 76 -5.75 7.63 18.66
N GLY A 77 -4.98 8.67 18.98
CA GLY A 77 -4.32 8.86 20.29
C GLY A 77 -2.86 8.43 20.30
N THR A 78 -2.34 7.87 19.21
CA THR A 78 -0.93 7.44 19.08
C THR A 78 0.05 8.60 19.31
N LEU A 79 -0.30 9.82 18.95
CA LEU A 79 0.54 11.01 19.20
C LEU A 79 0.89 11.23 20.68
N ALA A 80 0.11 10.69 21.62
CA ALA A 80 0.42 10.79 23.04
C ALA A 80 1.67 9.97 23.44
N SER A 81 1.90 8.84 22.78
CA SER A 81 3.05 7.96 23.00
C SER A 81 4.15 8.12 21.96
N MET A 82 3.79 8.55 20.76
CA MET A 82 4.68 8.73 19.61
C MET A 82 4.53 10.15 19.02
N PRO A 83 4.90 11.20 19.77
CA PRO A 83 4.76 12.58 19.29
C PRO A 83 5.70 12.87 18.12
N PHE A 84 5.29 13.82 17.25
CA PHE A 84 6.24 14.33 16.26
C PHE A 84 7.44 14.96 16.97
N ARG A 85 8.63 14.54 16.58
CA ARG A 85 9.88 15.07 17.12
C ARG A 85 11.00 15.03 16.08
N ILE A 86 11.88 16.00 16.17
CA ILE A 86 13.12 16.03 15.40
C ILE A 86 14.27 15.66 16.34
N ASP A 87 15.01 14.64 15.97
CA ASP A 87 16.24 14.25 16.68
C ASP A 87 17.45 14.84 15.93
N SER A 88 18.00 15.89 16.49
CA SER A 88 19.17 16.58 15.92
C SER A 88 20.44 15.74 15.94
N LYS A 89 20.54 14.73 16.81
CA LYS A 89 21.72 13.84 16.91
C LYS A 89 21.75 12.85 15.75
N THR A 90 20.61 12.31 15.38
CA THR A 90 20.48 11.35 14.29
C THR A 90 20.10 11.97 12.94
N GLY A 91 19.66 13.22 12.93
CA GLY A 91 19.16 13.90 11.74
C GLY A 91 17.84 13.32 11.25
N ARG A 92 17.01 12.80 12.15
CA ARG A 92 15.74 12.16 11.82
C ARG A 92 14.54 12.92 12.37
N ALA A 93 13.41 12.83 11.67
CA ALA A 93 12.10 13.16 12.19
C ALA A 93 11.31 11.88 12.45
N HIS A 94 10.62 11.84 13.58
CA HIS A 94 9.79 10.72 14.03
C HIS A 94 8.34 11.16 14.19
N GLY A 95 7.41 10.23 14.09
CA GLY A 95 5.99 10.44 14.31
C GLY A 95 5.13 9.45 13.52
N PRO A 96 3.85 9.27 13.87
CA PRO A 96 2.98 8.28 13.22
C PRO A 96 2.68 8.67 11.78
N GLY A 97 2.97 7.76 10.84
CA GLY A 97 2.81 7.97 9.41
C GLY A 97 3.82 8.97 8.81
N VAL A 98 4.90 9.32 9.53
CA VAL A 98 5.89 10.27 9.02
C VAL A 98 6.61 9.73 7.79
N LEU A 99 6.86 8.41 7.74
CA LEU A 99 7.46 7.72 6.61
C LEU A 99 6.39 7.22 5.65
N ASP A 100 5.34 6.61 6.16
CA ASP A 100 4.25 5.98 5.41
C ASP A 100 2.92 6.71 5.64
N MET A 101 2.53 7.71 4.75
CA MET A 101 3.49 8.32 3.83
C MET A 101 3.41 9.86 3.86
N LYS A 102 3.19 10.44 5.07
CA LYS A 102 2.93 11.90 5.23
C LYS A 102 4.08 12.80 4.74
N ALA A 103 5.35 12.34 4.85
CA ALA A 103 6.47 13.10 4.28
C ALA A 103 6.36 13.24 2.75
N ALA A 104 5.84 12.23 2.07
CA ALA A 104 5.65 12.25 0.64
C ALA A 104 4.60 13.28 0.20
N LEU A 105 3.55 13.50 1.00
CA LEU A 105 2.55 14.55 0.75
C LEU A 105 3.21 15.94 0.74
N VAL A 106 4.10 16.17 1.69
CA VAL A 106 4.89 17.41 1.74
C VAL A 106 5.83 17.50 0.54
N MET A 107 6.45 16.38 0.14
CA MET A 107 7.32 16.36 -1.04
C MET A 107 6.55 16.73 -2.32
N MET A 108 5.34 16.22 -2.52
CA MET A 108 4.47 16.59 -3.66
C MET A 108 4.22 18.11 -3.70
N MET A 109 3.81 18.69 -2.57
CA MET A 109 3.56 20.15 -2.47
C MET A 109 4.79 20.97 -2.84
N TYR A 110 5.93 20.64 -2.26
CA TYR A 110 7.16 21.42 -2.47
C TYR A 110 7.82 21.16 -3.83
N ALA A 111 7.65 19.99 -4.43
CA ALA A 111 8.08 19.73 -5.80
C ALA A 111 7.31 20.60 -6.81
N LEU A 112 5.98 20.68 -6.67
CA LEU A 112 5.13 21.51 -7.52
C LEU A 112 5.37 23.01 -7.28
N GLN A 113 5.57 23.42 -6.02
CA GLN A 113 5.97 24.80 -5.73
C GLN A 113 7.29 25.16 -6.40
N ALA A 114 8.31 24.30 -6.31
CA ALA A 114 9.60 24.54 -6.95
C ALA A 114 9.51 24.64 -8.48
N LEU A 115 8.71 23.78 -9.12
CA LEU A 115 8.46 23.86 -10.56
C LEU A 115 7.76 25.18 -10.95
N LYS A 116 6.78 25.61 -10.14
CA LYS A 116 6.06 26.86 -10.33
C LYS A 116 7.01 28.08 -10.20
N ASP A 117 7.81 28.12 -9.14
CA ASP A 117 8.73 29.22 -8.85
C ASP A 117 9.85 29.32 -9.90
N ALA A 118 10.32 28.18 -10.40
CA ALA A 118 11.30 28.11 -11.49
C ALA A 118 10.71 28.43 -12.89
N GLY A 119 9.38 28.57 -12.99
CA GLY A 119 8.70 28.70 -14.30
C GLY A 119 8.90 27.49 -15.20
N ALA A 120 9.17 26.33 -14.63
CA ALA A 120 9.49 25.10 -15.36
C ALA A 120 8.31 24.62 -16.22
N GLN A 121 8.64 24.09 -17.40
CA GLN A 121 7.64 23.50 -18.29
C GLN A 121 7.50 22.01 -17.95
N HIS A 122 6.29 21.58 -17.69
CA HIS A 122 5.93 20.19 -17.46
C HIS A 122 4.56 19.86 -18.06
N ARG A 123 4.24 18.57 -18.20
CA ARG A 123 2.90 18.10 -18.56
C ARG A 123 1.90 18.41 -17.45
N PRO A 124 0.58 18.36 -17.70
CA PRO A 124 -0.40 18.37 -16.61
C PRO A 124 -0.07 17.31 -15.56
N VAL A 125 -0.28 17.64 -14.30
CA VAL A 125 -0.06 16.72 -13.18
C VAL A 125 -1.38 16.53 -12.46
N THR A 126 -1.77 15.27 -12.29
CA THR A 126 -2.88 14.88 -11.42
C THR A 126 -2.29 14.23 -10.18
N ILE A 127 -2.64 14.72 -9.02
CA ILE A 127 -2.38 14.05 -7.74
C ILE A 127 -3.66 13.34 -7.35
N PHE A 128 -3.57 12.08 -6.98
CA PHE A 128 -4.65 11.36 -6.32
C PHE A 128 -4.15 10.82 -5.00
N LEU A 129 -4.86 11.19 -3.92
CA LEU A 129 -4.57 10.76 -2.56
C LEU A 129 -5.80 10.03 -2.03
N ASP A 130 -5.62 8.79 -1.71
CA ASP A 130 -6.69 7.99 -1.14
C ASP A 130 -6.62 7.88 0.39
N THR A 131 -7.59 7.18 0.96
CA THR A 131 -7.85 7.11 2.40
C THR A 131 -8.09 5.70 2.89
N ASP A 132 -7.84 4.71 2.04
CA ASP A 132 -8.06 3.31 2.34
C ASP A 132 -6.94 2.39 1.81
N GLU A 133 -5.73 2.96 1.55
CA GLU A 133 -4.58 2.18 1.09
C GLU A 133 -4.20 1.10 2.10
N GLU A 134 -4.07 1.46 3.36
CA GLU A 134 -3.63 0.62 4.46
C GLU A 134 -4.60 -0.56 4.76
N ILE A 135 -5.79 -0.50 4.22
CA ILE A 135 -6.84 -1.52 4.39
C ILE A 135 -7.28 -2.16 3.07
N GLY A 136 -6.53 -1.89 1.96
CA GLY A 136 -6.64 -2.63 0.70
C GLY A 136 -7.34 -1.91 -0.45
N SER A 137 -7.56 -0.59 -0.36
CA SER A 137 -8.02 0.30 -1.45
C SER A 137 -9.35 -0.14 -2.09
N GLU A 138 -10.31 -0.57 -1.24
CA GLU A 138 -11.60 -1.07 -1.72
C GLU A 138 -12.37 0.00 -2.49
N SER A 139 -12.37 1.24 -1.97
CA SER A 139 -13.12 2.35 -2.57
C SER A 139 -12.31 3.21 -3.54
N SER A 140 -10.99 3.30 -3.35
CA SER A 140 -10.10 4.11 -4.18
C SER A 140 -9.69 3.43 -5.49
N ARG A 141 -9.54 2.10 -5.50
CA ARG A 141 -9.07 1.35 -6.68
C ARG A 141 -9.79 1.68 -7.98
N PRO A 142 -11.13 1.73 -8.07
CA PRO A 142 -11.81 2.07 -9.33
C PRO A 142 -11.43 3.45 -9.86
N ILE A 143 -11.23 4.42 -8.96
CA ILE A 143 -10.84 5.79 -9.29
C ILE A 143 -9.39 5.83 -9.76
N ILE A 144 -8.49 5.16 -9.04
CA ILE A 144 -7.07 5.02 -9.40
C ILE A 144 -6.91 4.43 -10.79
N GLU A 145 -7.62 3.32 -11.07
CA GLU A 145 -7.57 2.65 -12.36
C GLU A 145 -8.10 3.54 -13.50
N ASP A 146 -9.17 4.30 -13.24
CA ASP A 146 -9.75 5.21 -14.26
C ASP A 146 -8.81 6.37 -14.57
N LEU A 147 -8.27 7.05 -13.54
CA LEU A 147 -7.31 8.13 -13.69
C LEU A 147 -6.03 7.65 -14.41
N ALA A 148 -5.50 6.50 -14.03
CA ALA A 148 -4.27 5.96 -14.60
C ALA A 148 -4.38 5.70 -16.10
N ARG A 149 -5.55 5.21 -16.61
CA ARG A 149 -5.77 5.00 -18.06
C ARG A 149 -5.64 6.30 -18.87
N GLY A 150 -5.92 7.44 -18.25
CA GLY A 150 -5.76 8.76 -18.86
C GLY A 150 -4.34 9.31 -18.85
N CYS A 151 -3.42 8.70 -18.08
CA CYS A 151 -2.10 9.24 -17.81
C CYS A 151 -0.99 8.64 -18.70
N GLU A 152 0.11 9.36 -18.85
CA GLU A 152 1.35 8.91 -19.52
C GLU A 152 2.16 7.97 -18.63
N ALA A 153 2.22 8.29 -17.34
CA ALA A 153 2.97 7.58 -16.33
C ALA A 153 2.38 7.80 -14.94
N VAL A 154 2.67 6.87 -14.04
CA VAL A 154 2.29 6.94 -12.63
C VAL A 154 3.56 6.95 -11.77
N LEU A 155 3.66 7.92 -10.88
CA LEU A 155 4.73 8.08 -9.90
C LEU A 155 4.13 7.85 -8.51
N VAL A 156 4.52 6.76 -7.87
CA VAL A 156 3.97 6.37 -6.56
C VAL A 156 4.93 6.82 -5.47
N LEU A 157 4.40 7.60 -4.52
CA LEU A 157 5.22 8.27 -3.50
C LEU A 157 5.35 7.45 -2.20
N GLU A 158 5.21 6.13 -2.28
CA GLU A 158 5.57 5.22 -1.20
C GLU A 158 7.04 5.40 -0.77
N PRO A 159 7.41 5.05 0.47
CA PRO A 159 8.80 5.15 0.94
C PRO A 159 9.80 4.45 0.02
N GLY A 160 10.99 4.99 -0.10
CA GLY A 160 12.12 4.29 -0.74
C GLY A 160 12.52 3.03 0.04
N GLN A 161 13.02 2.00 -0.65
CA GLN A 161 13.40 0.73 -0.03
C GLN A 161 14.78 0.84 0.65
N GLY A 162 14.80 0.55 1.95
CA GLY A 162 16.03 0.50 2.74
C GLY A 162 16.73 1.86 2.93
N PRO A 163 17.90 1.87 3.59
CA PRO A 163 18.58 3.12 3.96
C PRO A 163 19.12 3.90 2.75
N GLN A 164 19.30 3.25 1.60
CA GLN A 164 19.70 3.90 0.35
C GLN A 164 18.53 4.53 -0.40
N GLY A 165 17.29 4.26 0.03
CA GLY A 165 16.09 4.76 -0.63
C GLY A 165 15.93 4.24 -2.07
N LEU A 166 16.16 2.93 -2.28
CA LEU A 166 16.03 2.31 -3.60
C LEU A 166 14.62 2.50 -4.15
N LEU A 167 14.50 2.73 -5.45
CA LEU A 167 13.22 2.83 -6.13
C LEU A 167 12.63 1.43 -6.34
N LYS A 168 11.32 1.31 -6.25
CA LYS A 168 10.64 0.04 -6.40
C LYS A 168 10.16 -0.12 -7.84
N THR A 169 10.81 -0.99 -8.60
CA THR A 169 10.45 -1.31 -9.98
C THR A 169 9.58 -2.55 -10.09
N SER A 170 9.43 -3.30 -9.00
CA SER A 170 8.48 -4.39 -8.88
C SER A 170 7.99 -4.59 -7.45
N ARG A 171 6.74 -5.05 -7.34
CA ARG A 171 6.09 -5.43 -6.08
C ARG A 171 5.36 -6.74 -6.24
N LYS A 172 5.36 -7.59 -5.22
CA LYS A 172 4.49 -8.76 -5.24
C LYS A 172 3.03 -8.34 -5.22
N GLY A 173 2.20 -9.13 -5.86
CA GLY A 173 0.77 -9.09 -5.69
C GLY A 173 0.36 -9.65 -4.34
N VAL A 174 -0.80 -9.22 -3.85
CA VAL A 174 -1.37 -9.59 -2.55
C VAL A 174 -2.69 -10.31 -2.76
N GLY A 175 -2.83 -11.47 -2.13
CA GLY A 175 -4.08 -12.20 -2.06
C GLY A 175 -4.46 -12.47 -0.62
N ASN A 176 -5.73 -12.30 -0.30
CA ASN A 176 -6.30 -12.61 1.00
C ASN A 176 -7.32 -13.71 0.82
N TYR A 177 -7.10 -14.85 1.46
CA TYR A 177 -8.02 -15.97 1.47
C TYR A 177 -8.47 -16.26 2.89
N ARG A 178 -9.71 -16.74 3.01
CA ARG A 178 -10.24 -17.28 4.26
C ARG A 178 -10.76 -18.68 4.00
N ILE A 179 -10.31 -19.63 4.80
CA ILE A 179 -10.87 -20.99 4.83
C ILE A 179 -11.70 -21.10 6.10
N ARG A 180 -12.98 -21.44 5.94
CA ARG A 180 -13.90 -21.74 7.03
C ARG A 180 -14.29 -23.22 6.95
N VAL A 181 -14.23 -23.89 8.08
CA VAL A 181 -14.63 -25.28 8.23
C VAL A 181 -15.85 -25.37 9.14
N HIS A 182 -16.86 -26.08 8.68
CA HIS A 182 -18.04 -26.47 9.46
C HIS A 182 -17.95 -27.97 9.72
N GLY A 183 -18.00 -28.35 10.97
CA GLY A 183 -18.01 -29.73 11.46
C GLY A 183 -19.30 -30.02 12.22
N VAL A 184 -19.28 -31.09 13.04
CA VAL A 184 -20.42 -31.52 13.86
C VAL A 184 -20.01 -31.50 15.32
N ALA A 185 -20.73 -30.71 16.15
CA ALA A 185 -20.48 -30.64 17.58
C ALA A 185 -20.98 -31.92 18.28
N SER A 186 -20.24 -32.37 19.29
CA SER A 186 -20.65 -33.40 20.22
C SER A 186 -19.91 -33.23 21.56
N HIS A 187 -20.36 -33.98 22.58
CA HIS A 187 -19.65 -34.02 23.86
C HIS A 187 -18.40 -34.89 23.74
N ALA A 188 -17.21 -34.33 23.94
CA ALA A 188 -15.94 -35.01 23.68
C ALA A 188 -15.70 -36.27 24.53
N GLY A 189 -16.38 -36.42 25.67
CA GLY A 189 -16.26 -37.61 26.54
C GLY A 189 -17.42 -38.55 26.48
N VAL A 190 -18.58 -38.20 25.92
CA VAL A 190 -19.80 -39.02 25.91
C VAL A 190 -20.15 -39.52 24.52
N ASP A 191 -20.09 -38.63 23.53
CA ASP A 191 -20.49 -38.90 22.15
C ASP A 191 -19.36 -38.54 21.17
N PHE A 192 -18.12 -38.93 21.48
CA PHE A 192 -16.95 -38.58 20.70
C PHE A 192 -17.04 -39.02 19.24
N ASP A 193 -17.60 -40.21 19.01
CA ASP A 193 -17.77 -40.82 17.70
C ASP A 193 -18.86 -40.16 16.82
N LYS A 194 -19.72 -39.31 17.42
CA LYS A 194 -20.75 -38.55 16.70
C LYS A 194 -20.26 -37.17 16.25
N GLY A 195 -19.11 -36.75 16.74
CA GLY A 195 -18.54 -35.44 16.43
C GLY A 195 -17.59 -35.48 15.26
N HIS A 196 -17.60 -34.37 14.44
CA HIS A 196 -16.63 -34.16 13.37
C HIS A 196 -15.96 -32.81 13.57
N SER A 197 -14.67 -32.85 13.97
CA SER A 197 -13.98 -31.68 14.47
C SER A 197 -13.53 -30.74 13.37
N ALA A 198 -14.15 -29.54 13.31
CA ALA A 198 -13.72 -28.47 12.43
C ALA A 198 -12.28 -28.04 12.69
N VAL A 199 -11.78 -28.10 13.94
CA VAL A 199 -10.40 -27.75 14.30
C VAL A 199 -9.41 -28.75 13.72
N ILE A 200 -9.70 -30.07 13.80
CA ILE A 200 -8.82 -31.11 13.23
C ILE A 200 -8.82 -30.99 11.70
N GLU A 201 -9.99 -30.81 11.12
CA GLU A 201 -10.12 -30.62 9.67
C GLU A 201 -9.34 -29.38 9.21
N LEU A 202 -9.50 -28.25 9.91
CA LEU A 202 -8.74 -27.02 9.58
C LEU A 202 -7.23 -27.22 9.69
N ALA A 203 -6.75 -27.96 10.69
CA ALA A 203 -5.33 -28.26 10.84
C ALA A 203 -4.78 -29.01 9.62
N ARG A 204 -5.54 -29.97 9.07
CA ARG A 204 -5.18 -30.68 7.83
C ARG A 204 -5.15 -29.73 6.64
N GLN A 205 -6.16 -28.86 6.51
CA GLN A 205 -6.21 -27.85 5.46
C GLN A 205 -5.01 -26.90 5.51
N ILE A 206 -4.60 -26.44 6.69
CA ILE A 206 -3.41 -25.58 6.86
C ILE A 206 -2.15 -26.28 6.34
N LEU A 207 -1.96 -27.57 6.67
CA LEU A 207 -0.81 -28.33 6.19
C LEU A 207 -0.84 -28.50 4.66
N GLU A 208 -2.02 -28.65 4.05
CA GLU A 208 -2.14 -28.76 2.60
C GLU A 208 -1.86 -27.44 1.89
N ILE A 209 -2.44 -26.33 2.34
CA ILE A 209 -2.23 -25.03 1.66
C ILE A 209 -0.80 -24.53 1.80
N THR A 210 -0.06 -24.89 2.86
CA THR A 210 1.35 -24.54 2.99
C THR A 210 2.23 -25.18 1.90
N LYS A 211 1.78 -26.26 1.26
CA LYS A 211 2.43 -26.87 0.10
C LYS A 211 2.30 -26.03 -1.19
N PHE A 212 1.46 -25.00 -1.18
CA PHE A 212 1.33 -24.08 -2.31
C PHE A 212 2.47 -23.06 -2.40
N VAL A 213 3.30 -22.96 -1.35
CA VAL A 213 4.51 -22.12 -1.35
C VAL A 213 5.47 -22.59 -2.44
N ASP A 214 5.93 -21.62 -3.25
CA ASP A 214 6.98 -21.82 -4.24
C ASP A 214 7.89 -20.59 -4.25
N LEU A 215 8.95 -20.64 -3.48
CA LEU A 215 9.90 -19.54 -3.35
C LEU A 215 10.66 -19.26 -4.63
N THR A 216 10.81 -20.26 -5.51
CA THR A 216 11.50 -20.09 -6.81
C THR A 216 10.66 -19.25 -7.77
N ARG A 217 9.34 -19.32 -7.67
CA ARG A 217 8.38 -18.49 -8.40
C ARG A 217 7.96 -17.24 -7.63
N GLY A 218 8.47 -17.05 -6.40
CA GLY A 218 8.14 -15.92 -5.54
C GLY A 218 6.74 -16.00 -4.93
N ILE A 219 6.17 -17.23 -4.82
CA ILE A 219 4.85 -17.46 -4.21
C ILE A 219 5.04 -17.79 -2.72
N THR A 220 4.34 -17.04 -1.87
CA THR A 220 4.27 -17.34 -0.43
C THR A 220 2.82 -17.49 -0.01
N VAL A 221 2.56 -18.39 0.94
CA VAL A 221 1.24 -18.65 1.54
C VAL A 221 1.44 -18.72 3.05
N ASN A 222 0.84 -17.77 3.76
CA ASN A 222 0.97 -17.65 5.21
C ASN A 222 -0.39 -17.77 5.91
N PRO A 223 -0.70 -18.88 6.57
CA PRO A 223 -1.85 -18.99 7.47
C PRO A 223 -1.58 -18.13 8.72
N GLY A 224 -2.02 -16.87 8.72
CA GLY A 224 -1.62 -15.88 9.72
C GLY A 224 -2.51 -15.83 10.96
N VAL A 225 -3.83 -16.06 10.82
CA VAL A 225 -4.78 -15.96 11.93
C VAL A 225 -5.68 -17.19 11.95
N ILE A 226 -5.74 -17.89 13.09
CA ILE A 226 -6.56 -19.08 13.29
C ILE A 226 -7.58 -18.80 14.40
N ARG A 227 -8.83 -19.26 14.18
CA ARG A 227 -9.90 -19.24 15.18
C ARG A 227 -10.66 -20.56 15.13
N GLY A 228 -11.10 -21.10 16.29
CA GLY A 228 -11.89 -22.33 16.29
C GLY A 228 -12.22 -22.87 17.66
N GLY A 229 -13.32 -23.62 17.73
CA GLY A 229 -13.84 -24.22 18.94
C GLY A 229 -14.43 -23.22 19.93
N THR A 230 -15.08 -23.76 20.97
CA THR A 230 -15.72 -22.97 22.03
C THR A 230 -15.26 -23.38 23.43
N ARG A 231 -15.15 -24.70 23.67
CA ARG A 231 -14.74 -25.31 24.96
C ARG A 231 -13.97 -26.59 24.69
N SER A 232 -13.04 -26.94 25.58
CA SER A 232 -12.20 -28.14 25.46
C SER A 232 -12.95 -29.46 25.49
N ASN A 233 -14.11 -29.53 26.12
CA ASN A 233 -14.95 -30.70 26.21
C ASN A 233 -16.05 -30.79 25.12
N VAL A 234 -15.99 -29.96 24.09
CA VAL A 234 -16.90 -29.94 22.94
C VAL A 234 -16.11 -30.14 21.67
N ILE A 235 -16.49 -31.14 20.85
CA ILE A 235 -15.97 -31.28 19.49
C ILE A 235 -16.33 -29.99 18.69
N ALA A 236 -15.35 -29.35 18.12
CA ALA A 236 -15.53 -28.03 17.50
C ALA A 236 -16.39 -28.10 16.23
N ALA A 237 -17.49 -27.35 16.21
CA ALA A 237 -18.36 -27.23 15.03
C ALA A 237 -17.85 -26.21 14.02
N GLU A 238 -17.03 -25.23 14.43
CA GLU A 238 -16.52 -24.21 13.53
C GLU A 238 -15.04 -23.94 13.79
N ALA A 239 -14.32 -23.71 12.69
CA ALA A 239 -12.97 -23.19 12.71
C ALA A 239 -12.69 -22.39 11.42
N SER A 240 -11.75 -21.45 11.47
CA SER A 240 -11.35 -20.67 10.31
C SER A 240 -9.89 -20.25 10.36
N VAL A 241 -9.30 -20.03 9.20
CA VAL A 241 -7.98 -19.43 9.04
C VAL A 241 -8.02 -18.30 8.02
N GLU A 242 -7.31 -17.21 8.30
CA GLU A 242 -7.01 -16.13 7.36
C GLU A 242 -5.60 -16.36 6.81
N VAL A 243 -5.47 -16.26 5.48
CA VAL A 243 -4.27 -16.63 4.74
C VAL A 243 -3.82 -15.45 3.89
N ASP A 244 -2.61 -14.93 4.14
CA ASP A 244 -1.94 -13.98 3.27
C ASP A 244 -1.19 -14.74 2.17
N VAL A 245 -1.37 -14.31 0.93
CA VAL A 245 -0.72 -14.88 -0.25
C VAL A 245 0.02 -13.79 -0.99
N ARG A 246 1.29 -14.05 -1.34
CA ARG A 246 2.06 -13.15 -2.19
C ARG A 246 2.47 -13.87 -3.46
N ILE A 247 2.34 -13.19 -4.60
CA ILE A 247 2.71 -13.68 -5.93
C ILE A 247 3.61 -12.69 -6.65
N ALA A 248 4.68 -13.17 -7.30
CA ALA A 248 5.60 -12.29 -8.00
C ALA A 248 5.17 -11.98 -9.43
N ARG A 249 4.37 -12.85 -10.06
CA ARG A 249 3.95 -12.74 -11.46
C ARG A 249 2.46 -12.97 -11.63
N MET A 250 1.82 -12.19 -12.48
CA MET A 250 0.39 -12.31 -12.78
C MET A 250 0.03 -13.67 -13.37
N ALA A 251 0.95 -14.28 -14.15
CA ALA A 251 0.78 -15.63 -14.69
C ALA A 251 0.55 -16.71 -13.61
N ASP A 252 0.98 -16.44 -12.36
CA ASP A 252 0.83 -17.37 -11.24
C ASP A 252 -0.51 -17.20 -10.49
N ALA A 253 -1.21 -16.07 -10.67
CA ALA A 253 -2.44 -15.75 -9.96
C ALA A 253 -3.55 -16.77 -10.22
N GLY A 254 -3.74 -17.17 -11.49
CA GLY A 254 -4.72 -18.19 -11.88
C GLY A 254 -4.44 -19.54 -11.21
N THR A 255 -3.20 -20.01 -11.26
CA THR A 255 -2.78 -21.29 -10.65
C THR A 255 -3.00 -21.28 -9.13
N VAL A 256 -2.69 -20.17 -8.46
CA VAL A 256 -2.93 -20.05 -7.01
C VAL A 256 -4.41 -20.08 -6.70
N SER A 257 -5.22 -19.31 -7.44
CA SER A 257 -6.69 -19.30 -7.26
C SER A 257 -7.31 -20.66 -7.51
N GLU A 258 -6.87 -21.39 -8.52
CA GLU A 258 -7.31 -22.76 -8.81
C GLU A 258 -6.99 -23.71 -7.65
N LYS A 259 -5.77 -23.65 -7.08
CA LYS A 259 -5.38 -24.46 -5.92
C LYS A 259 -6.28 -24.20 -4.72
N PHE A 260 -6.57 -22.93 -4.39
CA PHE A 260 -7.50 -22.61 -3.30
C PHE A 260 -8.92 -23.06 -3.60
N SER A 261 -9.40 -22.91 -4.82
CA SER A 261 -10.73 -23.37 -5.25
C SER A 261 -10.87 -24.91 -5.25
N ALA A 262 -9.76 -25.62 -5.37
CA ALA A 262 -9.72 -27.09 -5.35
C ALA A 262 -9.68 -27.68 -3.93
N VAL A 263 -9.55 -26.86 -2.89
CA VAL A 263 -9.56 -27.33 -1.49
C VAL A 263 -10.87 -28.03 -1.18
N ARG A 264 -10.79 -29.25 -0.60
CA ARG A 264 -11.94 -30.09 -0.24
C ARG A 264 -11.72 -30.67 1.16
N ALA A 265 -12.81 -30.97 1.86
CA ALA A 265 -12.73 -31.60 3.17
C ALA A 265 -12.12 -33.03 3.09
N PHE A 266 -11.28 -33.37 4.06
CA PHE A 266 -10.76 -34.70 4.28
C PHE A 266 -11.80 -35.58 4.99
N ASP A 267 -12.51 -34.97 5.96
CA ASP A 267 -13.66 -35.61 6.61
C ASP A 267 -14.93 -35.29 5.84
N SER A 268 -15.58 -36.30 5.28
CA SER A 268 -16.80 -36.16 4.46
C SER A 268 -17.99 -35.52 5.20
N GLN A 269 -17.96 -35.50 6.53
CA GLN A 269 -18.98 -34.86 7.36
C GLN A 269 -18.66 -33.41 7.69
N CYS A 270 -17.46 -32.94 7.34
CA CYS A 270 -17.09 -31.53 7.39
C CYS A 270 -17.36 -30.84 6.05
N ARG A 271 -17.73 -29.57 6.12
CA ARG A 271 -17.84 -28.69 4.93
C ARG A 271 -16.77 -27.60 4.99
N VAL A 272 -16.02 -27.47 3.92
CA VAL A 272 -14.98 -26.44 3.77
C VAL A 272 -15.46 -25.38 2.79
N GLU A 273 -15.36 -24.12 3.21
CA GLU A 273 -15.63 -22.95 2.38
C GLU A 273 -14.34 -22.15 2.23
N VAL A 274 -14.00 -21.81 0.99
CA VAL A 274 -12.88 -20.93 0.68
C VAL A 274 -13.43 -19.66 0.06
N THR A 275 -13.06 -18.53 0.61
CA THR A 275 -13.42 -17.19 0.09
C THR A 275 -12.18 -16.33 -0.04
N GLY A 276 -12.28 -15.24 -0.83
CA GLY A 276 -11.18 -14.34 -1.08
C GLY A 276 -10.59 -14.51 -2.47
N GLY A 277 -9.38 -13.99 -2.66
CA GLY A 277 -8.68 -13.99 -3.95
C GLY A 277 -7.51 -13.03 -3.95
N VAL A 278 -6.95 -12.81 -5.14
CA VAL A 278 -5.91 -11.81 -5.35
C VAL A 278 -6.56 -10.42 -5.39
N ASN A 279 -6.27 -9.60 -4.39
CA ASN A 279 -6.74 -8.22 -4.30
C ASN A 279 -5.89 -7.28 -5.15
N ARG A 280 -4.57 -7.27 -4.89
CA ARG A 280 -3.61 -6.46 -5.64
C ARG A 280 -2.84 -7.38 -6.60
N PRO A 281 -2.95 -7.19 -7.93
CA PRO A 281 -2.09 -7.89 -8.87
C PRO A 281 -0.62 -7.51 -8.65
N PRO A 282 0.38 -8.30 -9.09
CA PRO A 282 1.78 -7.91 -8.99
C PRO A 282 2.09 -6.71 -9.89
N MET A 283 2.95 -5.82 -9.41
CA MET A 283 3.63 -4.82 -10.23
C MET A 283 4.89 -5.47 -10.79
N GLU A 284 4.85 -5.91 -12.03
CA GLU A 284 6.00 -6.49 -12.71
C GLU A 284 6.86 -5.39 -13.33
N ARG A 285 8.19 -5.62 -13.37
CA ARG A 285 9.13 -4.69 -14.02
C ARG A 285 8.93 -4.69 -15.52
N SER A 286 8.12 -3.78 -16.03
CA SER A 286 7.86 -3.61 -17.46
C SER A 286 8.94 -2.75 -18.14
N ALA A 287 8.94 -2.73 -19.48
CA ALA A 287 9.77 -1.81 -20.24
C ALA A 287 9.47 -0.33 -19.92
N GLY A 288 8.18 0.00 -19.67
CA GLY A 288 7.77 1.33 -19.25
C GLY A 288 8.32 1.71 -17.88
N THR A 289 8.25 0.79 -16.90
CA THR A 289 8.84 0.97 -15.57
C THR A 289 10.36 1.16 -15.64
N ALA A 290 11.05 0.34 -16.46
CA ALA A 290 12.50 0.45 -16.69
C ALA A 290 12.89 1.82 -17.23
N ARG A 291 12.15 2.32 -18.23
CA ARG A 291 12.38 3.67 -18.78
C ARG A 291 12.20 4.78 -17.73
N LEU A 292 11.14 4.69 -16.90
CA LEU A 292 10.95 5.66 -15.81
C LEU A 292 12.11 5.62 -14.81
N PHE A 293 12.61 4.43 -14.48
CA PHE A 293 13.77 4.26 -13.62
C PHE A 293 15.04 4.87 -14.23
N GLU A 294 15.30 4.68 -15.52
CA GLU A 294 16.44 5.29 -16.24
C GLU A 294 16.36 6.83 -16.21
N ILE A 295 15.16 7.40 -16.42
CA ILE A 295 14.95 8.85 -16.30
C ILE A 295 15.24 9.30 -14.86
N ALA A 296 14.74 8.56 -13.84
CA ALA A 296 15.00 8.86 -12.44
C ALA A 296 16.51 8.82 -12.13
N GLN A 297 17.25 7.84 -12.62
CA GLN A 297 18.71 7.78 -12.48
C GLN A 297 19.40 8.98 -13.14
N GLY A 298 18.91 9.42 -14.31
CA GLY A 298 19.42 10.60 -15.00
C GLY A 298 19.28 11.86 -14.15
N VAL A 299 18.08 12.10 -13.60
CA VAL A 299 17.80 13.21 -12.67
C VAL A 299 18.61 13.05 -11.38
N GLY A 300 18.67 11.83 -10.82
CA GLY A 300 19.43 11.54 -9.60
C GLY A 300 20.90 11.91 -9.72
N ARG A 301 21.56 11.54 -10.82
CA ARG A 301 22.96 11.90 -11.08
C ARG A 301 23.19 13.42 -11.09
N GLN A 302 22.25 14.21 -11.63
CA GLN A 302 22.33 15.68 -11.61
C GLN A 302 22.23 16.24 -10.19
N LEU A 303 21.56 15.53 -9.29
CA LEU A 303 21.41 15.90 -7.88
C LEU A 303 22.47 15.27 -6.96
N GLY A 304 23.44 14.53 -7.52
CA GLY A 304 24.44 13.80 -6.73
C GLY A 304 23.88 12.56 -6.01
N LEU A 305 22.74 12.01 -6.49
CA LEU A 305 22.12 10.80 -5.95
C LEU A 305 22.45 9.59 -6.83
N GLU A 306 22.94 8.53 -6.23
CA GLU A 306 23.05 7.22 -6.86
C GLU A 306 21.79 6.41 -6.57
N LEU A 307 20.90 6.30 -7.55
CA LEU A 307 19.63 5.59 -7.41
C LEU A 307 19.77 4.14 -7.88
N GLY A 308 19.50 3.20 -6.98
CA GLY A 308 19.30 1.80 -7.27
C GLY A 308 17.82 1.42 -7.36
N GLU A 309 17.56 0.22 -7.88
CA GLU A 309 16.21 -0.34 -7.93
C GLU A 309 16.08 -1.57 -7.03
N SER A 310 14.85 -1.89 -6.63
CA SER A 310 14.52 -3.04 -5.81
C SER A 310 13.19 -3.66 -6.19
N SER A 311 13.03 -4.91 -5.75
CA SER A 311 11.76 -5.63 -5.71
C SER A 311 11.33 -5.81 -4.26
N THR A 312 10.06 -5.60 -3.95
CA THR A 312 9.54 -5.75 -2.58
C THR A 312 8.37 -6.74 -2.49
N GLY A 313 8.21 -7.35 -1.32
CA GLY A 313 7.08 -8.23 -1.02
C GLY A 313 5.79 -7.49 -0.64
N GLY A 314 5.88 -6.20 -0.26
CA GLY A 314 4.72 -5.37 0.06
C GLY A 314 4.02 -4.83 -1.20
N GLY A 315 2.69 -4.78 -1.16
CA GLY A 315 1.89 -4.13 -2.21
C GLY A 315 1.83 -2.62 -2.01
N SER A 316 1.31 -1.91 -3.00
CA SER A 316 0.85 -0.53 -2.96
C SER A 316 -0.21 -0.32 -4.04
N ASP A 317 -0.77 0.85 -4.12
CA ASP A 317 -1.72 1.19 -5.20
C ASP A 317 -1.06 1.25 -6.58
N GLY A 318 0.26 1.40 -6.64
CA GLY A 318 1.04 1.22 -7.85
C GLY A 318 0.88 -0.14 -8.52
N ASN A 319 0.50 -1.16 -7.75
CA ASN A 319 0.17 -2.48 -8.27
C ASN A 319 -1.01 -2.44 -9.26
N PHE A 320 -2.05 -1.64 -8.96
CA PHE A 320 -3.22 -1.54 -9.83
C PHE A 320 -2.87 -0.89 -11.17
N THR A 321 -2.12 0.21 -11.12
CA THR A 321 -1.75 0.97 -12.32
C THR A 321 -0.79 0.21 -13.23
N ALA A 322 0.19 -0.48 -12.63
CA ALA A 322 1.12 -1.34 -13.37
C ALA A 322 0.41 -2.53 -14.03
N ALA A 323 -0.59 -3.12 -13.37
CA ALA A 323 -1.37 -4.23 -13.93
C ALA A 323 -2.21 -3.82 -15.14
N LEU A 324 -2.53 -2.53 -15.30
CA LEU A 324 -3.17 -1.97 -16.50
C LEU A 324 -2.18 -1.75 -17.66
N GLY A 325 -0.89 -2.04 -17.45
CA GLY A 325 0.16 -1.80 -18.42
C GLY A 325 0.64 -0.34 -18.49
N ILE A 326 0.21 0.51 -17.54
CA ILE A 326 0.65 1.91 -17.47
C ILE A 326 2.06 1.95 -16.85
N PRO A 327 3.01 2.68 -17.45
CA PRO A 327 4.34 2.86 -16.86
C PRO A 327 4.23 3.39 -15.41
N THR A 328 4.67 2.61 -14.46
CA THR A 328 4.56 2.93 -13.03
C THR A 328 5.93 2.81 -12.36
N LEU A 329 6.35 3.84 -11.63
CA LEU A 329 7.57 3.81 -10.82
C LEU A 329 7.19 4.14 -9.38
N ASP A 330 7.64 3.31 -8.45
CA ASP A 330 7.27 3.39 -7.05
C ASP A 330 8.50 3.61 -6.13
N GLY A 331 8.27 3.87 -4.85
CA GLY A 331 9.34 4.14 -3.89
C GLY A 331 9.96 5.53 -4.03
N LEU A 332 9.21 6.49 -4.60
CA LEU A 332 9.68 7.85 -4.83
C LEU A 332 9.57 8.76 -3.59
N GLY A 333 8.93 8.31 -2.54
CA GLY A 333 8.73 9.03 -1.29
C GLY A 333 9.97 9.15 -0.42
N ALA A 334 9.77 9.35 0.87
CA ALA A 334 10.83 9.59 1.82
C ALA A 334 11.75 8.37 2.02
N VAL A 335 12.96 8.64 2.49
CA VAL A 335 13.91 7.62 2.95
C VAL A 335 13.83 7.57 4.47
N GLY A 336 13.66 6.37 5.00
CA GLY A 336 13.50 6.17 6.44
C GLY A 336 13.45 4.70 6.80
N GLU A 337 12.94 4.44 7.98
CA GLU A 337 12.75 3.07 8.49
C GLU A 337 11.60 3.01 9.50
N GLY A 338 11.13 1.80 9.78
CA GLY A 338 10.14 1.57 10.82
C GLY A 338 8.71 1.88 10.41
N ALA A 339 8.35 1.84 9.11
CA ALA A 339 6.94 1.86 8.71
C ALA A 339 6.14 0.84 9.54
N HIS A 340 4.99 1.27 10.10
CA HIS A 340 4.15 0.47 11.00
C HIS A 340 4.80 0.05 12.34
N ALA A 341 5.93 0.64 12.71
CA ALA A 341 6.60 0.38 13.99
C ALA A 341 6.78 1.67 14.82
N ASP A 342 6.81 1.57 16.14
CA ASP A 342 6.95 2.73 17.05
C ASP A 342 8.24 3.54 16.81
N SER A 343 9.18 2.97 16.05
CA SER A 343 10.44 3.62 15.64
C SER A 343 10.34 4.38 14.32
N GLU A 344 9.15 4.51 13.74
CA GLU A 344 8.95 5.14 12.44
C GLU A 344 9.62 6.50 12.34
N SER A 345 10.44 6.67 11.29
CA SER A 345 11.24 7.87 11.12
C SER A 345 11.70 8.08 9.68
N ILE A 346 11.98 9.33 9.32
CA ILE A 346 12.60 9.72 8.05
C ILE A 346 13.97 10.36 8.27
N VAL A 347 14.82 10.26 7.25
CA VAL A 347 16.13 10.92 7.19
C VAL A 347 15.95 12.33 6.62
N LEU A 348 16.14 13.35 7.44
CA LEU A 348 15.88 14.76 7.06
C LEU A 348 16.76 15.26 5.92
N SER A 349 18.01 14.84 5.85
CA SER A 349 18.92 15.21 4.78
C SER A 349 18.49 14.68 3.41
N GLN A 350 17.68 13.62 3.35
CA GLN A 350 17.15 13.07 2.12
C GLN A 350 15.85 13.76 1.65
N LEU A 351 15.12 14.40 2.56
CA LEU A 351 13.79 14.94 2.26
C LEU A 351 13.80 15.95 1.09
N HIS A 352 14.73 16.91 1.09
CA HIS A 352 14.83 17.91 0.02
C HIS A 352 15.39 17.32 -1.28
N LEU A 353 16.33 16.37 -1.20
CA LEU A 353 16.90 15.69 -2.37
C LEU A 353 15.84 14.84 -3.09
N ARG A 354 15.03 14.11 -2.34
CA ARG A 354 13.92 13.33 -2.89
C ARG A 354 12.82 14.23 -3.48
N THR A 355 12.57 15.39 -2.86
CA THR A 355 11.66 16.41 -3.41
C THR A 355 12.18 16.95 -4.73
N ALA A 356 13.47 17.26 -4.83
CA ALA A 356 14.10 17.71 -6.08
C ALA A 356 14.09 16.62 -7.15
N LEU A 357 14.29 15.36 -6.77
CA LEU A 357 14.16 14.21 -7.67
C LEU A 357 12.74 14.13 -8.27
N LEU A 358 11.70 14.27 -7.43
CA LEU A 358 10.31 14.28 -7.90
C LEU A 358 10.05 15.43 -8.87
N ALA A 359 10.50 16.65 -8.55
CA ALA A 359 10.36 17.81 -9.43
C ALA A 359 11.08 17.60 -10.78
N GLY A 360 12.30 17.07 -10.75
CA GLY A 360 13.05 16.75 -11.96
C GLY A 360 12.39 15.68 -12.82
N LEU A 361 11.79 14.65 -12.21
CA LEU A 361 11.01 13.63 -12.91
C LEU A 361 9.79 14.23 -13.61
N ILE A 362 9.00 15.03 -12.91
CA ILE A 362 7.83 15.71 -13.48
C ILE A 362 8.24 16.61 -14.67
N GLN A 363 9.39 17.26 -14.59
CA GLN A 363 9.90 18.13 -15.65
C GLN A 363 10.38 17.34 -16.87
N GLN A 364 11.01 16.17 -16.67
CA GLN A 364 11.59 15.33 -17.74
C GLN A 364 10.55 14.53 -18.50
N LEU A 365 9.46 14.14 -17.85
CA LEU A 365 8.33 13.44 -18.44
C LEU A 365 7.40 14.40 -19.20
#